data_2bc1c3599fd4588fe2e12e705fd39395
#
_entry.id   2bc1c3599fd4588fe2e12e705fd39395
#
_cell.length_a   1.000
_cell.length_b   1.000
_cell.length_c   1.000
_cell.angle_alpha   90.00
_cell.angle_beta   90.00
_cell.angle_gamma   90.00
#
_symmetry.space_group_name_H-M   'P 1'
#
loop_
_entity.id
_entity.type
_entity.pdbx_description
1 polymer ?
#
loop_
_entity_poly.entity_id
_entity_poly.type
_entity_poly.pdbx_seq_one_letter_code
_entity_poly.pdbx_strand_id
1 'polypeptide(L)'
;MISVVSGACATITEEDIARLEPLIEQSSYLLMQLEVNLEANWRVLALAKQHGVTTILNTAPAQSLPDEILSQIDIVTPNEVEAEMLTGIPVENVENAYKAAQVFFEKGVKAVVITLGSRGVYVATPEKQQLLPVPKVDVLDTTGAGDAFNGGFVTALSEGKDLWEAARFANALASLSVQRMGTTASMPTRAEIDQFLAEHPEM
;
A
#
# COMPACT_ATOMS: atom_id res chain seq x y z
N MET A 1 19.04 -5.19 11.17
CA MET A 1 18.20 -4.37 12.11
C MET A 1 18.10 -2.99 11.50
N ILE A 2 16.92 -2.48 11.26
CA ILE A 2 16.66 -1.11 10.78
C ILE A 2 16.31 -0.27 12.01
N SER A 3 16.98 0.88 12.18
CA SER A 3 16.68 1.83 13.25
C SER A 3 16.15 3.12 12.60
N VAL A 4 14.95 3.54 12.98
CA VAL A 4 14.29 4.71 12.43
C VAL A 4 14.21 5.81 13.48
N VAL A 5 14.55 7.03 13.09
CA VAL A 5 14.35 8.25 13.89
C VAL A 5 13.42 9.14 13.08
N SER A 6 12.22 9.39 13.59
CA SER A 6 11.13 10.06 12.85
C SER A 6 11.49 11.48 12.38
N GLY A 7 12.34 12.19 13.10
CA GLY A 7 12.75 13.54 12.71
C GLY A 7 11.57 14.48 12.49
N ALA A 8 11.54 15.17 11.37
CA ALA A 8 10.45 16.09 10.99
C ALA A 8 9.10 15.38 10.78
N CYS A 9 9.10 14.09 10.44
CA CYS A 9 7.86 13.34 10.28
C CYS A 9 7.03 13.24 11.57
N ALA A 10 7.66 13.40 12.75
CA ALA A 10 6.97 13.40 14.04
C ALA A 10 6.44 14.78 14.46
N THR A 11 6.63 15.82 13.65
CA THR A 11 6.34 17.22 14.02
C THR A 11 5.28 17.89 13.16
N ILE A 12 4.45 17.12 12.46
CA ILE A 12 3.32 17.64 11.67
C ILE A 12 2.31 18.30 12.62
N THR A 13 1.95 19.54 12.34
CA THR A 13 1.07 20.38 13.16
C THR A 13 -0.31 20.53 12.53
N GLU A 14 -1.27 21.02 13.32
CA GLU A 14 -2.61 21.40 12.81
C GLU A 14 -2.53 22.46 11.70
N GLU A 15 -1.55 23.38 11.76
CA GLU A 15 -1.35 24.37 10.69
C GLU A 15 -0.89 23.71 9.38
N ASP A 16 -0.03 22.69 9.46
CA ASP A 16 0.40 21.93 8.29
C ASP A 16 -0.79 21.18 7.68
N ILE A 17 -1.63 20.57 8.53
CA ILE A 17 -2.85 19.86 8.08
C ILE A 17 -3.83 20.81 7.41
N ALA A 18 -4.07 22.00 8.00
CA ALA A 18 -4.96 23.00 7.42
C ALA A 18 -4.50 23.47 6.01
N ARG A 19 -3.18 23.49 5.77
CA ARG A 19 -2.64 23.79 4.44
C ARG A 19 -2.88 22.67 3.42
N LEU A 20 -3.05 21.43 3.89
CA LEU A 20 -3.30 20.26 3.02
C LEU A 20 -4.77 20.13 2.63
N GLU A 21 -5.71 20.68 3.41
CA GLU A 21 -7.14 20.51 3.16
C GLU A 21 -7.57 20.86 1.73
N PRO A 22 -7.15 22.00 1.11
CA PRO A 22 -7.54 22.33 -0.27
C PRO A 22 -6.96 21.33 -1.31
N LEU A 23 -5.83 20.68 -0.99
CA LEU A 23 -5.25 19.65 -1.86
C LEU A 23 -6.00 18.33 -1.70
N ILE A 24 -6.38 17.98 -0.47
CA ILE A 24 -7.18 16.79 -0.19
C ILE A 24 -8.54 16.88 -0.91
N GLU A 25 -9.22 18.01 -0.80
CA GLU A 25 -10.52 18.26 -1.47
C GLU A 25 -10.47 18.01 -2.99
N GLN A 26 -9.34 18.31 -3.63
CA GLN A 26 -9.15 18.15 -5.08
C GLN A 26 -8.58 16.78 -5.46
N SER A 27 -8.27 15.92 -4.49
CA SER A 27 -7.66 14.62 -4.70
C SER A 27 -8.69 13.53 -4.85
N SER A 28 -8.40 12.51 -5.66
CA SER A 28 -9.21 11.28 -5.75
C SER A 28 -8.78 10.25 -4.71
N TYR A 29 -7.51 10.24 -4.34
CA TYR A 29 -6.90 9.28 -3.43
C TYR A 29 -6.00 9.98 -2.41
N LEU A 30 -6.01 9.47 -1.19
CA LEU A 30 -5.08 9.81 -0.13
C LEU A 30 -4.29 8.55 0.25
N LEU A 31 -2.98 8.54 -0.02
CA LEU A 31 -2.07 7.49 0.42
C LEU A 31 -1.38 7.93 1.72
N MET A 32 -1.54 7.11 2.76
CA MET A 32 -0.94 7.31 4.08
C MET A 32 -0.04 6.13 4.45
N GLN A 33 0.84 6.36 5.40
CA GLN A 33 1.66 5.35 6.06
C GLN A 33 1.76 5.67 7.57
N LEU A 34 2.49 4.87 8.35
CA LEU A 34 2.54 5.01 9.81
C LEU A 34 3.89 5.57 10.34
N GLU A 35 4.65 6.25 9.48
CA GLU A 35 5.95 6.85 9.82
C GLU A 35 5.86 8.31 10.30
N VAL A 36 4.66 8.88 10.33
CA VAL A 36 4.38 10.22 10.84
C VAL A 36 3.71 10.15 12.22
N ASN A 37 3.51 11.29 12.90
CA ASN A 37 2.72 11.31 14.12
C ASN A 37 1.27 10.90 13.82
N LEU A 38 0.79 9.88 14.52
CA LEU A 38 -0.50 9.23 14.22
C LEU A 38 -1.69 10.18 14.34
N GLU A 39 -1.61 11.17 15.24
CA GLU A 39 -2.65 12.19 15.37
C GLU A 39 -2.85 12.96 14.06
N ALA A 40 -1.76 13.36 13.40
CA ALA A 40 -1.81 14.00 12.08
C ALA A 40 -2.45 13.09 11.03
N ASN A 41 -2.07 11.79 11.01
CA ASN A 41 -2.71 10.83 10.11
C ASN A 41 -4.22 10.75 10.30
N TRP A 42 -4.70 10.70 11.56
CA TRP A 42 -6.14 10.60 11.83
C TRP A 42 -6.89 11.88 11.48
N ARG A 43 -6.25 13.03 11.63
CA ARG A 43 -6.84 14.32 11.20
C ARG A 43 -6.95 14.38 9.68
N VAL A 44 -5.92 14.00 8.95
CA VAL A 44 -5.92 13.97 7.49
C VAL A 44 -6.91 12.92 6.95
N LEU A 45 -7.02 11.76 7.61
CA LEU A 45 -8.01 10.74 7.31
C LEU A 45 -9.44 11.30 7.44
N ALA A 46 -9.73 12.01 8.54
CA ALA A 46 -11.05 12.59 8.75
C ALA A 46 -11.40 13.62 7.66
N LEU A 47 -10.45 14.46 7.25
CA LEU A 47 -10.63 15.39 6.12
C LEU A 47 -10.91 14.66 4.81
N ALA A 48 -10.14 13.61 4.50
CA ALA A 48 -10.35 12.79 3.30
C ALA A 48 -11.76 12.20 3.26
N LYS A 49 -12.24 11.66 4.39
CA LYS A 49 -13.60 11.11 4.49
C LYS A 49 -14.66 12.21 4.31
N GLN A 50 -14.44 13.40 4.87
CA GLN A 50 -15.34 14.55 4.72
C GLN A 50 -15.50 14.98 3.25
N HIS A 51 -14.40 14.94 2.48
CA HIS A 51 -14.38 15.32 1.06
C HIS A 51 -14.63 14.14 0.09
N GLY A 52 -14.92 12.93 0.60
CA GLY A 52 -15.21 11.76 -0.23
C GLY A 52 -13.98 11.20 -0.97
N VAL A 53 -12.78 11.51 -0.49
CA VAL A 53 -11.51 11.02 -1.03
C VAL A 53 -11.29 9.56 -0.61
N THR A 54 -10.93 8.70 -1.55
CA THR A 54 -10.60 7.28 -1.27
C THR A 54 -9.30 7.19 -0.48
N THR A 55 -9.33 6.49 0.65
CA THR A 55 -8.20 6.38 1.57
C THR A 55 -7.46 5.06 1.41
N ILE A 56 -6.14 5.12 1.28
CA ILE A 56 -5.23 3.98 1.18
C ILE A 56 -4.24 4.09 2.33
N LEU A 57 -4.13 3.03 3.15
CA LEU A 57 -3.15 2.96 4.22
C LEU A 57 -2.13 1.87 3.95
N ASN A 58 -0.89 2.28 3.71
CA ASN A 58 0.26 1.39 3.86
C ASN A 58 0.56 1.24 5.35
N THR A 59 0.46 0.03 5.87
CA THR A 59 0.53 -0.25 7.31
C THR A 59 1.96 -0.34 7.87
N ALA A 60 2.92 0.22 7.13
CA ALA A 60 4.32 0.30 7.54
C ALA A 60 4.61 1.57 8.39
N PRO A 61 5.43 1.47 9.44
CA PRO A 61 5.90 0.23 10.06
C PRO A 61 4.79 -0.50 10.82
N ALA A 62 4.93 -1.82 10.94
CA ALA A 62 3.95 -2.66 11.63
C ALA A 62 3.69 -2.16 13.06
N GLN A 63 2.45 -1.81 13.36
CA GLN A 63 1.97 -1.42 14.69
C GLN A 63 0.47 -1.66 14.83
N SER A 64 0.01 -1.78 16.08
CA SER A 64 -1.41 -1.94 16.37
C SER A 64 -2.20 -0.67 16.02
N LEU A 65 -3.36 -0.86 15.42
CA LEU A 65 -4.29 0.22 15.07
C LEU A 65 -5.65 -0.02 15.72
N PRO A 66 -6.31 1.04 16.24
CA PRO A 66 -7.69 0.93 16.71
C PRO A 66 -8.65 0.53 15.57
N ASP A 67 -9.64 -0.30 15.88
CA ASP A 67 -10.64 -0.75 14.90
C ASP A 67 -11.46 0.42 14.34
N GLU A 68 -11.67 1.47 15.15
CA GLU A 68 -12.34 2.71 14.73
C GLU A 68 -11.59 3.45 13.62
N ILE A 69 -10.26 3.31 13.58
CA ILE A 69 -9.43 3.88 12.51
C ILE A 69 -9.49 2.98 11.28
N LEU A 70 -9.33 1.67 11.46
CA LEU A 70 -9.38 0.72 10.34
C LEU A 70 -10.72 0.79 9.61
N SER A 71 -11.83 0.96 10.32
CA SER A 71 -13.17 1.10 9.73
C SER A 71 -13.34 2.33 8.81
N GLN A 72 -12.44 3.30 8.89
CA GLN A 72 -12.45 4.49 8.05
C GLN A 72 -11.53 4.37 6.82
N ILE A 73 -10.70 3.32 6.76
CA ILE A 73 -9.77 3.08 5.64
C ILE A 73 -10.50 2.31 4.53
N ASP A 74 -10.40 2.79 3.30
CA ASP A 74 -11.01 2.09 2.17
C ASP A 74 -10.12 0.91 1.71
N ILE A 75 -8.80 1.12 1.61
CA ILE A 75 -7.86 0.11 1.14
C ILE A 75 -6.67 0.03 2.10
N VAL A 76 -6.28 -1.17 2.52
CA VAL A 76 -5.02 -1.41 3.25
C VAL A 76 -4.03 -2.16 2.38
N THR A 77 -2.74 -1.81 2.50
CA THR A 77 -1.65 -2.44 1.73
C THR A 77 -0.55 -2.99 2.64
N PRO A 78 -0.84 -3.97 3.52
CA PRO A 78 0.16 -4.58 4.39
C PRO A 78 1.11 -5.51 3.63
N ASN A 79 2.30 -5.73 4.19
CA ASN A 79 3.08 -6.93 3.91
C ASN A 79 2.65 -8.09 4.85
N GLU A 80 3.32 -9.26 4.73
CA GLU A 80 2.98 -10.44 5.55
C GLU A 80 3.05 -10.15 7.06
N VAL A 81 4.11 -9.46 7.50
CA VAL A 81 4.36 -9.17 8.92
C VAL A 81 3.34 -8.16 9.47
N GLU A 82 3.04 -7.15 8.69
CA GLU A 82 2.05 -6.13 9.04
C GLU A 82 0.64 -6.73 9.09
N ALA A 83 0.30 -7.59 8.12
CA ALA A 83 -0.97 -8.29 8.09
C ALA A 83 -1.12 -9.20 9.32
N GLU A 84 -0.07 -9.97 9.67
CA GLU A 84 -0.06 -10.81 10.87
C GLU A 84 -0.24 -9.97 12.15
N MET A 85 0.48 -8.85 12.28
CA MET A 85 0.37 -8.00 13.45
C MET A 85 -1.04 -7.41 13.64
N LEU A 86 -1.70 -7.00 12.56
CA LEU A 86 -3.02 -6.37 12.60
C LEU A 86 -4.18 -7.36 12.72
N THR A 87 -3.97 -8.61 12.29
CA THR A 87 -5.03 -9.63 12.24
C THR A 87 -4.82 -10.79 13.19
N GLY A 88 -3.58 -11.01 13.65
CA GLY A 88 -3.19 -12.20 14.42
C GLY A 88 -3.07 -13.47 13.55
N ILE A 89 -3.15 -13.36 12.23
CA ILE A 89 -3.07 -14.49 11.28
C ILE A 89 -1.71 -14.49 10.59
N PRO A 90 -0.83 -15.50 10.81
CA PRO A 90 0.43 -15.62 10.08
C PRO A 90 0.18 -15.84 8.58
N VAL A 91 0.73 -14.94 7.72
CA VAL A 91 0.48 -14.98 6.27
C VAL A 91 1.55 -15.81 5.55
N GLU A 92 1.57 -17.10 5.81
CA GLU A 92 2.53 -18.04 5.22
C GLU A 92 2.12 -18.57 3.84
N ASN A 93 0.83 -18.52 3.51
CA ASN A 93 0.24 -19.03 2.28
C ASN A 93 -1.03 -18.25 1.90
N VAL A 94 -1.59 -18.56 0.72
CA VAL A 94 -2.78 -17.88 0.17
C VAL A 94 -4.02 -18.08 1.06
N GLU A 95 -4.19 -19.25 1.68
CA GLU A 95 -5.32 -19.51 2.59
C GLU A 95 -5.25 -18.59 3.82
N ASN A 96 -4.07 -18.37 4.36
CA ASN A 96 -3.87 -17.47 5.48
C ASN A 96 -4.02 -16.00 5.07
N ALA A 97 -3.59 -15.63 3.84
CA ALA A 97 -3.87 -14.31 3.30
C ALA A 97 -5.38 -14.04 3.18
N TYR A 98 -6.16 -15.05 2.76
CA TYR A 98 -7.62 -14.99 2.78
C TYR A 98 -8.17 -14.74 4.18
N LYS A 99 -7.73 -15.52 5.18
CA LYS A 99 -8.18 -15.36 6.56
C LYS A 99 -7.84 -13.99 7.13
N ALA A 100 -6.63 -13.48 6.85
CA ALA A 100 -6.22 -12.14 7.24
C ALA A 100 -7.10 -11.06 6.58
N ALA A 101 -7.42 -11.22 5.29
CA ALA A 101 -8.33 -10.31 4.60
C ALA A 101 -9.73 -10.29 5.21
N GLN A 102 -10.27 -11.45 5.65
CA GLN A 102 -11.57 -11.51 6.33
C GLN A 102 -11.57 -10.69 7.64
N VAL A 103 -10.49 -10.76 8.43
CA VAL A 103 -10.36 -9.94 9.65
C VAL A 103 -10.38 -8.44 9.32
N PHE A 104 -9.71 -8.01 8.24
CA PHE A 104 -9.78 -6.61 7.80
C PHE A 104 -11.20 -6.21 7.36
N PHE A 105 -11.92 -7.08 6.66
CA PHE A 105 -13.31 -6.82 6.27
C PHE A 105 -14.25 -6.72 7.47
N GLU A 106 -14.09 -7.59 8.48
CA GLU A 106 -14.82 -7.51 9.75
C GLU A 106 -14.57 -6.19 10.48
N LYS A 107 -13.39 -5.60 10.31
CA LYS A 107 -13.02 -4.28 10.84
C LYS A 107 -13.47 -3.10 9.96
N GLY A 108 -14.15 -3.35 8.83
CA GLY A 108 -14.75 -2.34 7.97
C GLY A 108 -13.91 -1.87 6.79
N VAL A 109 -12.71 -2.43 6.57
CA VAL A 109 -11.89 -2.16 5.38
C VAL A 109 -12.60 -2.70 4.14
N LYS A 110 -12.55 -1.97 3.02
CA LYS A 110 -13.29 -2.35 1.79
C LYS A 110 -12.45 -3.21 0.82
N ALA A 111 -11.13 -3.00 0.81
CA ALA A 111 -10.21 -3.78 -0.02
C ALA A 111 -8.88 -4.02 0.71
N VAL A 112 -8.30 -5.18 0.48
CA VAL A 112 -7.04 -5.61 1.09
C VAL A 112 -6.06 -6.03 -0.01
N VAL A 113 -4.84 -5.50 0.04
CA VAL A 113 -3.77 -5.78 -0.92
C VAL A 113 -2.53 -6.19 -0.13
N ILE A 114 -2.32 -7.49 0.06
CA ILE A 114 -1.19 -8.01 0.84
C ILE A 114 -0.01 -8.28 -0.08
N THR A 115 1.10 -7.58 0.12
CA THR A 115 2.33 -7.86 -0.60
C THR A 115 3.03 -9.09 0.00
N LEU A 116 3.40 -10.04 -0.86
CA LEU A 116 3.93 -11.35 -0.48
C LEU A 116 5.36 -11.58 -1.01
N GLY A 117 6.11 -10.50 -1.24
CA GLY A 117 7.46 -10.54 -1.79
C GLY A 117 7.53 -11.32 -3.10
N SER A 118 8.42 -12.29 -3.20
CA SER A 118 8.58 -13.12 -4.41
C SER A 118 7.38 -14.00 -4.75
N ARG A 119 6.37 -14.07 -3.90
CA ARG A 119 5.10 -14.78 -4.15
C ARG A 119 4.07 -13.92 -4.87
N GLY A 120 4.34 -12.63 -5.05
CA GLY A 120 3.45 -11.68 -5.71
C GLY A 120 2.60 -10.87 -4.74
N VAL A 121 1.36 -10.59 -5.10
CA VAL A 121 0.44 -9.79 -4.29
C VAL A 121 -0.94 -10.45 -4.23
N TYR A 122 -1.50 -10.53 -3.03
CA TYR A 122 -2.86 -11.01 -2.80
C TYR A 122 -3.81 -9.82 -2.73
N VAL A 123 -4.80 -9.80 -3.60
CA VAL A 123 -5.80 -8.72 -3.71
C VAL A 123 -7.17 -9.28 -3.37
N ALA A 124 -7.90 -8.63 -2.49
CA ALA A 124 -9.22 -9.08 -2.06
C ALA A 124 -10.19 -7.90 -1.83
N THR A 125 -11.44 -8.16 -2.20
CA THR A 125 -12.64 -7.47 -1.71
C THR A 125 -13.56 -8.52 -1.10
N PRO A 126 -14.68 -8.14 -0.45
CA PRO A 126 -15.66 -9.13 0.03
C PRO A 126 -16.19 -10.07 -1.07
N GLU A 127 -16.24 -9.61 -2.32
CA GLU A 127 -16.84 -10.34 -3.45
C GLU A 127 -15.82 -11.13 -4.29
N LYS A 128 -14.55 -10.67 -4.33
CA LYS A 128 -13.54 -11.25 -5.20
C LYS A 128 -12.18 -11.25 -4.55
N GLN A 129 -11.40 -12.29 -4.81
CA GLN A 129 -10.03 -12.41 -4.35
C GLN A 129 -9.15 -13.07 -5.39
N GLN A 130 -7.88 -12.70 -5.43
CA GLN A 130 -6.92 -13.26 -6.37
C GLN A 130 -5.49 -13.08 -5.87
N LEU A 131 -4.66 -14.10 -6.06
CA LEU A 131 -3.22 -13.97 -6.01
C LEU A 131 -2.73 -13.58 -7.41
N LEU A 132 -2.09 -12.42 -7.52
CA LEU A 132 -1.38 -11.99 -8.72
C LEU A 132 0.09 -12.39 -8.58
N PRO A 133 0.59 -13.28 -9.44
CA PRO A 133 1.98 -13.73 -9.36
C PRO A 133 2.95 -12.62 -9.78
N VAL A 134 4.22 -12.85 -9.50
CA VAL A 134 5.32 -12.01 -9.96
C VAL A 134 6.37 -12.91 -10.64
N PRO A 135 6.95 -12.50 -11.77
CA PRO A 135 8.02 -13.26 -12.38
C PRO A 135 9.27 -13.24 -11.49
N LYS A 136 10.10 -14.28 -11.60
CA LYS A 136 11.39 -14.30 -10.92
C LYS A 136 12.30 -13.25 -11.54
N VAL A 137 12.84 -12.38 -10.69
CA VAL A 137 13.81 -11.35 -11.08
C VAL A 137 15.07 -11.48 -10.22
N ASP A 138 16.18 -10.95 -10.72
CA ASP A 138 17.43 -10.88 -9.96
C ASP A 138 17.33 -9.72 -8.96
N VAL A 139 17.23 -10.06 -7.68
CA VAL A 139 17.07 -9.08 -6.59
C VAL A 139 18.45 -8.58 -6.17
N LEU A 140 18.67 -7.27 -6.29
CA LEU A 140 19.88 -6.59 -5.85
C LEU A 140 19.66 -5.83 -4.53
N ASP A 141 18.54 -5.08 -4.41
CA ASP A 141 18.22 -4.27 -3.25
C ASP A 141 16.69 -4.20 -3.08
N THR A 142 16.17 -4.61 -1.92
CA THR A 142 14.73 -4.55 -1.63
C THR A 142 14.30 -3.27 -0.93
N THR A 143 15.24 -2.34 -0.68
CA THR A 143 14.94 -1.07 -0.01
C THR A 143 13.98 -0.24 -0.83
N GLY A 144 12.86 0.17 -0.22
CA GLY A 144 11.83 0.96 -0.89
C GLY A 144 10.91 0.19 -1.84
N ALA A 145 10.98 -1.16 -1.89
CA ALA A 145 10.08 -1.95 -2.75
C ALA A 145 8.60 -1.77 -2.38
N GLY A 146 8.29 -1.64 -1.08
CA GLY A 146 6.95 -1.32 -0.60
C GLY A 146 6.50 0.07 -1.02
N ASP A 147 7.39 1.05 -0.97
CA ASP A 147 7.11 2.42 -1.40
C ASP A 147 6.87 2.47 -2.92
N ALA A 148 7.72 1.75 -3.69
CA ALA A 148 7.56 1.57 -5.12
C ALA A 148 6.19 0.95 -5.46
N PHE A 149 5.80 -0.10 -4.75
CA PHE A 149 4.50 -0.74 -4.90
C PHE A 149 3.37 0.26 -4.64
N ASN A 150 3.36 0.92 -3.48
CA ASN A 150 2.30 1.84 -3.10
C ASN A 150 2.21 3.05 -4.03
N GLY A 151 3.34 3.63 -4.44
CA GLY A 151 3.38 4.70 -5.43
C GLY A 151 2.81 4.27 -6.78
N GLY A 152 3.19 3.09 -7.27
CA GLY A 152 2.64 2.51 -8.49
C GLY A 152 1.15 2.22 -8.39
N PHE A 153 0.71 1.68 -7.26
CA PHE A 153 -0.68 1.31 -7.02
C PHE A 153 -1.60 2.53 -7.07
N VAL A 154 -1.29 3.59 -6.30
CA VAL A 154 -2.11 4.80 -6.31
C VAL A 154 -2.08 5.51 -7.66
N THR A 155 -0.94 5.50 -8.36
CA THR A 155 -0.82 6.07 -9.71
C THR A 155 -1.75 5.34 -10.68
N ALA A 156 -1.73 4.02 -10.70
CA ALA A 156 -2.58 3.23 -11.59
C ALA A 156 -4.07 3.40 -11.29
N LEU A 157 -4.46 3.46 -10.01
CA LEU A 157 -5.84 3.79 -9.61
C LEU A 157 -6.25 5.18 -10.08
N SER A 158 -5.37 6.18 -9.97
CA SER A 158 -5.65 7.55 -10.42
C SER A 158 -5.80 7.68 -11.95
N GLU A 159 -5.21 6.74 -12.69
CA GLU A 159 -5.38 6.59 -14.14
C GLU A 159 -6.67 5.84 -14.53
N GLY A 160 -7.49 5.44 -13.55
CA GLY A 160 -8.77 4.77 -13.78
C GLY A 160 -8.67 3.25 -13.94
N LYS A 161 -7.54 2.63 -13.61
CA LYS A 161 -7.40 1.17 -13.56
C LYS A 161 -8.21 0.61 -12.40
N ASP A 162 -8.72 -0.61 -12.58
CA ASP A 162 -9.36 -1.31 -11.46
C ASP A 162 -8.34 -1.78 -10.43
N LEU A 163 -8.83 -2.31 -9.31
CA LEU A 163 -8.00 -2.72 -8.17
C LEU A 163 -6.94 -3.78 -8.56
N TRP A 164 -7.29 -4.74 -9.43
CA TRP A 164 -6.41 -5.83 -9.87
C TRP A 164 -5.38 -5.33 -10.88
N GLU A 165 -5.79 -4.51 -11.84
CA GLU A 165 -4.90 -3.87 -12.82
C GLU A 165 -3.90 -2.94 -12.11
N ALA A 166 -4.36 -2.19 -11.10
CA ALA A 166 -3.50 -1.32 -10.31
C ALA A 166 -2.48 -2.12 -9.49
N ALA A 167 -2.90 -3.22 -8.86
CA ALA A 167 -1.99 -4.10 -8.14
C ALA A 167 -0.99 -4.80 -9.07
N ARG A 168 -1.42 -5.21 -10.27
CA ARG A 168 -0.53 -5.76 -11.30
C ARG A 168 0.53 -4.75 -11.73
N PHE A 169 0.12 -3.52 -12.00
CA PHE A 169 1.05 -2.42 -12.35
C PHE A 169 2.05 -2.14 -11.23
N ALA A 170 1.57 -2.05 -9.99
CA ALA A 170 2.39 -1.83 -8.81
C ALA A 170 3.41 -2.97 -8.59
N ASN A 171 2.97 -4.21 -8.81
CA ASN A 171 3.82 -5.40 -8.69
C ASN A 171 4.95 -5.42 -9.74
N ALA A 172 4.66 -4.99 -10.98
CA ALA A 172 5.65 -4.82 -12.03
C ALA A 172 6.68 -3.73 -11.67
N LEU A 173 6.21 -2.57 -11.18
CA LEU A 173 7.08 -1.47 -10.74
C LEU A 173 8.01 -1.93 -9.60
N ALA A 174 7.47 -2.57 -8.57
CA ALA A 174 8.24 -3.08 -7.45
C ALA A 174 9.27 -4.15 -7.91
N SER A 175 8.89 -5.04 -8.84
CA SER A 175 9.78 -6.05 -9.40
C SER A 175 10.96 -5.45 -10.16
N LEU A 176 10.76 -4.35 -10.86
CA LEU A 176 11.83 -3.63 -11.55
C LEU A 176 12.72 -2.86 -10.55
N SER A 177 12.12 -2.25 -9.52
CA SER A 177 12.87 -1.47 -8.53
C SER A 177 13.89 -2.32 -7.78
N VAL A 178 13.53 -3.55 -7.39
CA VAL A 178 14.43 -4.43 -6.60
C VAL A 178 15.64 -4.94 -7.39
N GLN A 179 15.69 -4.75 -8.69
CA GLN A 179 16.83 -5.10 -9.55
C GLN A 179 17.91 -4.02 -9.61
N ARG A 180 17.73 -2.90 -8.89
CA ARG A 180 18.63 -1.74 -8.88
C ARG A 180 18.92 -1.31 -7.45
N MET A 181 20.10 -0.72 -7.23
CA MET A 181 20.47 -0.17 -5.93
C MET A 181 19.76 1.13 -5.64
N GLY A 182 19.36 1.28 -4.36
CA GLY A 182 18.80 2.50 -3.81
C GLY A 182 17.28 2.61 -3.99
N THR A 183 16.73 3.69 -3.50
CA THR A 183 15.28 3.95 -3.49
C THR A 183 14.84 4.75 -4.72
N THR A 184 15.07 6.08 -4.74
CA THR A 184 14.66 6.93 -5.86
C THR A 184 15.35 6.56 -7.19
N ALA A 185 16.66 6.21 -7.13
CA ALA A 185 17.41 5.83 -8.32
C ALA A 185 17.02 4.48 -8.93
N SER A 186 16.35 3.61 -8.15
CA SER A 186 15.88 2.31 -8.60
C SER A 186 14.53 2.36 -9.32
N MET A 187 13.77 3.47 -9.18
CA MET A 187 12.43 3.57 -9.75
C MET A 187 12.47 3.49 -11.27
N PRO A 188 11.70 2.57 -11.88
CA PRO A 188 11.62 2.44 -13.33
C PRO A 188 10.81 3.58 -13.95
N THR A 189 11.07 3.84 -15.22
CA THR A 189 10.23 4.70 -16.04
C THR A 189 8.92 4.00 -16.41
N ARG A 190 7.92 4.76 -16.79
CA ARG A 190 6.66 4.21 -17.28
C ARG A 190 6.86 3.24 -18.45
N ALA A 191 7.72 3.57 -19.41
CA ALA A 191 7.99 2.73 -20.56
C ALA A 191 8.59 1.37 -20.16
N GLU A 192 9.48 1.34 -19.16
CA GLU A 192 10.03 0.07 -18.63
C GLU A 192 8.95 -0.79 -17.98
N ILE A 193 8.00 -0.17 -17.24
CA ILE A 193 6.90 -0.89 -16.61
C ILE A 193 5.97 -1.47 -17.68
N ASP A 194 5.58 -0.68 -18.67
CA ASP A 194 4.69 -1.10 -19.74
C ASP A 194 5.32 -2.25 -20.57
N GLN A 195 6.62 -2.15 -20.85
CA GLN A 195 7.37 -3.24 -21.50
C GLN A 195 7.41 -4.51 -20.63
N PHE A 196 7.71 -4.39 -19.34
CA PHE A 196 7.75 -5.51 -18.42
C PHE A 196 6.40 -6.23 -18.33
N LEU A 197 5.30 -5.47 -18.27
CA LEU A 197 3.94 -6.03 -18.27
C LEU A 197 3.58 -6.72 -19.58
N ALA A 198 4.11 -6.25 -20.72
CA ALA A 198 3.90 -6.89 -22.01
C ALA A 198 4.69 -8.20 -22.15
N GLU A 199 5.87 -8.27 -21.55
CA GLU A 199 6.72 -9.46 -21.51
C GLU A 199 6.20 -10.53 -20.53
N HIS A 200 5.38 -10.12 -19.54
CA HIS A 200 4.84 -10.98 -18.48
C HIS A 200 3.30 -10.92 -18.42
N PRO A 201 2.60 -11.43 -19.44
CA PRO A 201 1.12 -11.40 -19.48
C PRO A 201 0.46 -12.27 -18.39
N GLU A 202 1.20 -13.17 -17.76
CA GLU A 202 0.75 -14.05 -16.68
C GLU A 202 0.59 -13.36 -15.31
N MET A 203 1.13 -12.16 -15.13
CA MET A 203 1.06 -11.39 -13.88
C MET A 203 -0.35 -11.01 -13.50
#